data_7972a7cfd06e2f083ebc48b1ec75ee59
#
_entry.id   7972a7cfd06e2f083ebc48b1ec75ee59
#
_cell.length_a   1.000
_cell.length_b   1.000
_cell.length_c   1.000
_cell.angle_alpha   90.00
_cell.angle_beta   90.00
_cell.angle_gamma   90.00
#
_symmetry.space_group_name_H-M   'P 1'
#
loop_
_entity.id
_entity.type
_entity.pdbx_description
1 polymer ?
#
loop_
_entity_poly.entity_id
_entity_poly.type
_entity_poly.pdbx_seq_one_letter_code
_entity_poly.pdbx_strand_id
1 'polypeptide(L)'
;KFPEKYFNKKAVVEVTPVLKWNGGEAKGQPAVFQGEKVEGNDQTISYKMGGNYTMKTSFDYVPEMAKSELYLEFKATIGKKTVTIPAVKVADGVISTSEMIGQTLGSANPANGDDAFQRIIKEKHDANIMFLIQQANVRASELKTAKEFNEEVKNIDGAVNKKISNIEISAYASPDGGVSLNTKLAENRQDNTAKVINQNLKKSKVDAAIDTKYTAQDWQGFQELVSKSNIQDKELILRVLSMYSDPEQREQEIKNISSVYKNLADDILPQLRRSRLTLNYEIIGKSDEEIASLAASDPKQLNIEELLYATTLTNDPAKQEVIFTKATQIYPNDFRAYNNLGKLAYQAGNLDKAESYFKKAASIKDAPEVNMNLGLIALTKGDKAAAESYLSKASGAK
;
A
#
# COMPACT_ATOMS: atom_id res chain seq x y z
N LYS A 1 -15.71 2.04 49.32
CA LYS A 1 -15.07 2.92 50.33
C LYS A 1 -16.10 3.39 51.32
N PHE A 2 -15.84 3.24 52.60
CA PHE A 2 -16.64 3.83 53.70
C PHE A 2 -15.95 5.12 54.15
N PRO A 3 -16.60 6.29 54.00
CA PRO A 3 -16.01 7.57 54.45
C PRO A 3 -15.82 7.62 55.97
N GLU A 4 -14.95 8.51 56.44
CA GLU A 4 -14.80 8.84 57.85
C GLU A 4 -16.11 9.35 58.43
N LYS A 5 -16.41 8.94 59.69
CA LYS A 5 -17.61 9.33 60.45
C LYS A 5 -18.95 8.96 59.79
N TYR A 6 -18.94 8.09 58.79
CA TYR A 6 -20.13 7.69 58.03
C TYR A 6 -20.79 6.41 58.62
N PHE A 7 -19.97 5.38 58.91
CA PHE A 7 -20.51 4.08 59.35
C PHE A 7 -20.92 4.09 60.80
N ASN A 8 -22.19 3.85 61.08
CA ASN A 8 -22.70 3.85 62.46
C ASN A 8 -22.04 2.75 63.32
N LYS A 9 -21.57 3.07 64.51
CA LYS A 9 -20.85 2.17 65.40
C LYS A 9 -21.64 0.93 65.85
N LYS A 10 -22.97 0.95 65.72
CA LYS A 10 -23.89 -0.14 66.10
C LYS A 10 -24.57 -0.77 64.89
N ALA A 11 -24.14 -0.41 63.65
CA ALA A 11 -24.74 -0.92 62.44
C ALA A 11 -24.09 -2.23 61.99
N VAL A 12 -24.92 -3.12 61.41
CA VAL A 12 -24.47 -4.22 60.59
C VAL A 12 -25.04 -3.98 59.20
N VAL A 13 -24.18 -4.05 58.20
CA VAL A 13 -24.55 -3.81 56.79
C VAL A 13 -24.10 -5.01 55.93
N GLU A 14 -25.04 -5.72 55.39
CA GLU A 14 -24.79 -6.70 54.34
C GLU A 14 -24.82 -5.98 52.99
N VAL A 15 -23.79 -6.17 52.16
CA VAL A 15 -23.65 -5.61 50.82
C VAL A 15 -23.66 -6.76 49.83
N THR A 16 -24.65 -6.80 48.96
CA THR A 16 -24.80 -7.83 47.96
C THR A 16 -24.60 -7.24 46.55
N PRO A 17 -23.59 -7.70 45.76
CA PRO A 17 -23.47 -7.33 44.35
C PRO A 17 -24.60 -8.03 43.57
N VAL A 18 -25.32 -7.25 42.74
CA VAL A 18 -26.43 -7.77 41.92
C VAL A 18 -26.22 -7.31 40.50
N LEU A 19 -26.09 -8.26 39.58
CA LEU A 19 -26.06 -7.99 38.16
C LEU A 19 -27.50 -8.04 37.64
N LYS A 20 -27.96 -6.93 37.01
CA LYS A 20 -29.34 -6.81 36.49
C LYS A 20 -29.29 -6.64 34.96
N TRP A 21 -30.17 -7.32 34.27
CA TRP A 21 -30.37 -7.22 32.83
C TRP A 21 -31.87 -7.24 32.47
N ASN A 22 -32.18 -7.03 31.21
CA ASN A 22 -33.57 -7.07 30.78
C ASN A 22 -34.12 -8.50 30.92
N GLY A 23 -35.07 -8.67 31.86
CA GLY A 23 -35.75 -9.96 32.14
C GLY A 23 -35.12 -10.79 33.26
N GLY A 24 -34.05 -10.31 33.96
CA GLY A 24 -33.49 -11.07 35.08
C GLY A 24 -32.44 -10.33 35.93
N GLU A 25 -32.08 -11.01 37.02
CA GLU A 25 -30.97 -10.59 37.86
C GLU A 25 -30.22 -11.80 38.42
N ALA A 26 -28.93 -11.61 38.72
CA ALA A 26 -28.10 -12.58 39.45
C ALA A 26 -27.49 -11.93 40.67
N LYS A 27 -27.52 -12.60 41.82
CA LYS A 27 -26.95 -12.13 43.08
C LYS A 27 -25.61 -12.82 43.33
N GLY A 28 -24.59 -12.02 43.57
CA GLY A 28 -23.28 -12.50 43.96
C GLY A 28 -23.18 -12.77 45.47
N GLN A 29 -22.05 -13.26 45.94
CA GLN A 29 -21.80 -13.53 47.33
C GLN A 29 -21.86 -12.23 48.14
N PRO A 30 -22.67 -12.12 49.19
CA PRO A 30 -22.73 -10.95 50.05
C PRO A 30 -21.47 -10.82 50.93
N ALA A 31 -21.14 -9.61 51.31
CA ALA A 31 -20.15 -9.30 52.36
C ALA A 31 -20.82 -8.54 53.48
N VAL A 32 -20.53 -8.91 54.72
CA VAL A 32 -21.08 -8.28 55.89
C VAL A 32 -20.04 -7.39 56.55
N PHE A 33 -20.46 -6.18 56.92
CA PHE A 33 -19.65 -5.17 57.60
C PHE A 33 -20.35 -4.78 58.92
N GLN A 34 -19.56 -4.62 59.97
CA GLN A 34 -20.07 -4.24 61.31
C GLN A 34 -19.39 -3.03 61.85
N GLY A 35 -20.09 -2.28 62.67
CA GLY A 35 -19.53 -1.13 63.41
C GLY A 35 -18.78 -1.54 64.65
N GLU A 36 -17.92 -0.66 65.16
CA GLU A 36 -17.00 -0.89 66.30
C GLU A 36 -17.69 -1.34 67.61
N LYS A 37 -19.00 -1.16 67.75
CA LYS A 37 -19.77 -1.52 68.95
C LYS A 37 -20.69 -2.73 68.74
N VAL A 38 -20.51 -3.44 67.65
CA VAL A 38 -21.20 -4.67 67.35
C VAL A 38 -20.34 -5.85 67.78
N GLU A 39 -20.88 -6.72 68.62
CA GLU A 39 -20.23 -7.97 68.99
C GLU A 39 -20.50 -9.01 67.89
N GLY A 40 -19.47 -9.30 67.09
CA GLY A 40 -19.51 -10.22 65.97
C GLY A 40 -18.13 -10.38 65.32
N ASN A 41 -18.04 -11.33 64.33
CA ASN A 41 -16.79 -11.66 63.67
C ASN A 41 -16.70 -11.09 62.23
N ASP A 42 -17.65 -10.20 61.89
CA ASP A 42 -17.67 -9.60 60.53
C ASP A 42 -16.64 -8.48 60.42
N GLN A 43 -16.39 -8.06 59.16
CA GLN A 43 -15.43 -7.01 58.88
C GLN A 43 -15.80 -5.69 59.60
N THR A 44 -15.02 -5.29 60.59
CA THR A 44 -15.30 -4.09 61.37
C THR A 44 -14.84 -2.81 60.66
N ILE A 45 -15.77 -1.83 60.58
CA ILE A 45 -15.52 -0.50 60.00
C ILE A 45 -15.33 0.52 61.09
N SER A 46 -14.20 1.21 61.10
CA SER A 46 -13.93 2.32 62.04
C SER A 46 -14.81 3.51 61.71
N TYR A 47 -15.58 3.97 62.71
CA TYR A 47 -16.31 5.24 62.59
C TYR A 47 -15.39 6.42 62.34
N LYS A 48 -14.23 6.43 62.98
CA LYS A 48 -13.31 7.56 62.98
C LYS A 48 -12.50 7.64 61.67
N MET A 49 -12.09 6.49 61.13
CA MET A 49 -11.20 6.40 59.96
C MET A 49 -11.87 5.95 58.68
N GLY A 50 -13.08 5.38 58.76
CA GLY A 50 -13.69 4.71 57.61
C GLY A 50 -12.89 3.49 57.16
N GLY A 51 -12.85 3.23 55.84
CA GLY A 51 -12.02 2.16 55.27
C GLY A 51 -12.29 1.91 53.80
N ASN A 52 -11.33 1.27 53.14
CA ASN A 52 -11.48 0.75 51.76
C ASN A 52 -11.48 -0.78 51.81
N TYR A 53 -12.47 -1.39 51.21
CA TYR A 53 -12.63 -2.85 51.17
C TYR A 53 -12.91 -3.29 49.76
N THR A 54 -12.35 -4.43 49.37
CA THR A 54 -12.55 -5.05 48.04
C THR A 54 -13.37 -6.29 48.23
N MET A 55 -14.45 -6.36 47.46
CA MET A 55 -15.26 -7.59 47.29
C MET A 55 -14.92 -8.22 45.94
N LYS A 56 -14.87 -9.54 45.90
CA LYS A 56 -14.80 -10.31 44.65
C LYS A 56 -16.01 -11.22 44.58
N THR A 57 -16.65 -11.24 43.42
CA THR A 57 -17.76 -12.12 43.14
C THR A 57 -17.66 -12.59 41.68
N SER A 58 -18.31 -13.72 41.39
CA SER A 58 -18.47 -14.24 40.04
C SER A 58 -19.95 -14.51 39.77
N PHE A 59 -20.33 -14.42 38.53
CA PHE A 59 -21.65 -14.76 38.05
C PHE A 59 -21.50 -15.78 36.92
N ASP A 60 -22.33 -16.81 36.91
CA ASP A 60 -22.42 -17.72 35.77
C ASP A 60 -23.04 -16.98 34.60
N TYR A 61 -22.32 -16.89 33.49
CA TYR A 61 -22.74 -16.11 32.35
C TYR A 61 -23.89 -16.76 31.57
N VAL A 62 -24.90 -15.97 31.30
CA VAL A 62 -25.95 -16.29 30.30
C VAL A 62 -25.98 -15.19 29.24
N PRO A 63 -26.38 -15.50 27.98
CA PRO A 63 -26.34 -14.53 26.88
C PRO A 63 -27.09 -13.21 27.16
N GLU A 64 -28.16 -13.27 27.93
CA GLU A 64 -28.96 -12.10 28.29
C GLU A 64 -28.20 -11.09 29.16
N MET A 65 -27.15 -11.54 29.86
CA MET A 65 -26.24 -10.66 30.67
C MET A 65 -25.36 -9.77 29.81
N ALA A 66 -25.26 -9.98 28.49
CA ALA A 66 -24.41 -9.17 27.59
C ALA A 66 -24.71 -7.68 27.70
N LYS A 67 -25.92 -7.31 28.07
CA LYS A 67 -26.36 -5.94 28.37
C LYS A 67 -26.91 -5.89 29.81
N SER A 68 -26.06 -5.61 30.75
CA SER A 68 -26.41 -5.65 32.19
C SER A 68 -25.80 -4.46 32.94
N GLU A 69 -26.25 -4.27 34.18
CA GLU A 69 -25.77 -3.24 35.07
C GLU A 69 -25.45 -3.86 36.43
N LEU A 70 -24.30 -3.50 37.00
CA LEU A 70 -23.91 -3.99 38.34
C LEU A 70 -24.38 -2.99 39.41
N TYR A 71 -25.17 -3.50 40.34
CA TYR A 71 -25.64 -2.77 41.50
C TYR A 71 -25.06 -3.35 42.76
N LEU A 72 -24.93 -2.49 43.79
CA LEU A 72 -24.80 -2.92 45.20
C LEU A 72 -26.14 -2.74 45.89
N GLU A 73 -26.67 -3.82 46.42
CA GLU A 73 -27.84 -3.80 47.31
C GLU A 73 -27.40 -3.88 48.75
N PHE A 74 -28.09 -3.16 49.62
CA PHE A 74 -27.74 -3.03 51.02
C PHE A 74 -28.89 -3.49 51.92
N LYS A 75 -28.53 -4.33 52.90
CA LYS A 75 -29.42 -4.66 54.00
C LYS A 75 -28.74 -4.20 55.31
N ALA A 76 -29.23 -3.11 55.87
CA ALA A 76 -28.63 -2.50 57.08
C ALA A 76 -29.54 -2.67 58.29
N THR A 77 -28.92 -2.97 59.44
CA THR A 77 -29.60 -3.00 60.73
C THR A 77 -28.81 -2.17 61.78
N ILE A 78 -29.52 -1.44 62.62
CA ILE A 78 -28.94 -0.69 63.74
C ILE A 78 -29.70 -1.14 64.99
N GLY A 79 -29.07 -1.96 65.83
CA GLY A 79 -29.74 -2.65 66.91
C GLY A 79 -30.88 -3.54 66.40
N LYS A 80 -32.12 -3.23 66.80
CA LYS A 80 -33.33 -3.97 66.32
C LYS A 80 -34.02 -3.30 65.11
N LYS A 81 -33.49 -2.21 64.61
CA LYS A 81 -34.13 -1.45 63.48
C LYS A 81 -33.47 -1.76 62.17
N THR A 82 -34.28 -2.12 61.17
CA THR A 82 -33.84 -2.22 59.79
C THR A 82 -33.81 -0.82 59.16
N VAL A 83 -32.77 -0.52 58.41
CA VAL A 83 -32.59 0.73 57.66
C VAL A 83 -32.54 0.42 56.20
N THR A 84 -33.40 1.06 55.41
CA THR A 84 -33.42 0.93 53.96
C THR A 84 -32.35 1.84 53.36
N ILE A 85 -31.43 1.27 52.60
CA ILE A 85 -30.43 2.00 51.80
C ILE A 85 -30.75 1.68 50.33
N PRO A 86 -30.95 2.69 49.49
CA PRO A 86 -31.19 2.46 48.06
C PRO A 86 -30.03 1.70 47.41
N ALA A 87 -30.35 0.83 46.49
CA ALA A 87 -29.31 0.18 45.65
C ALA A 87 -28.56 1.20 44.82
N VAL A 88 -27.23 1.03 44.70
CA VAL A 88 -26.35 1.93 43.95
C VAL A 88 -25.79 1.21 42.74
N LYS A 89 -25.99 1.79 41.57
CA LYS A 89 -25.32 1.35 40.34
C LYS A 89 -23.82 1.71 40.43
N VAL A 90 -22.96 0.73 40.23
CA VAL A 90 -21.50 0.90 40.37
C VAL A 90 -20.74 0.73 39.05
N ALA A 91 -21.32 -0.01 38.11
CA ALA A 91 -20.73 -0.21 36.78
C ALA A 91 -21.77 -0.56 35.75
N ASP A 92 -21.49 -0.34 34.50
CA ASP A 92 -22.15 -1.04 33.39
C ASP A 92 -21.61 -2.47 33.34
N GLY A 93 -22.47 -3.40 32.99
CA GLY A 93 -22.29 -4.80 33.29
C GLY A 93 -21.19 -5.58 32.58
N VAL A 94 -21.53 -6.75 32.10
CA VAL A 94 -20.57 -7.64 31.44
C VAL A 94 -20.10 -6.98 30.14
N ILE A 95 -18.79 -6.78 29.98
CA ILE A 95 -18.21 -6.45 28.68
C ILE A 95 -18.21 -7.74 27.86
N SER A 96 -19.23 -7.91 27.04
CA SER A 96 -19.31 -9.05 26.14
C SER A 96 -18.43 -8.83 24.94
N THR A 97 -17.25 -9.44 24.92
CA THR A 97 -16.38 -9.44 23.73
C THR A 97 -17.07 -10.05 22.50
N SER A 98 -18.01 -10.97 22.70
CA SER A 98 -18.82 -11.56 21.63
C SER A 98 -19.77 -10.54 20.99
N GLU A 99 -20.38 -9.65 21.78
CA GLU A 99 -21.23 -8.57 21.26
C GLU A 99 -20.41 -7.50 20.55
N MET A 100 -19.23 -7.14 21.09
CA MET A 100 -18.31 -6.23 20.44
C MET A 100 -17.81 -6.81 19.10
N ILE A 101 -17.51 -8.10 19.05
CA ILE A 101 -17.15 -8.79 17.80
C ILE A 101 -18.33 -8.75 16.82
N GLY A 102 -19.56 -9.01 17.28
CA GLY A 102 -20.78 -8.95 16.47
C GLY A 102 -20.99 -7.55 15.87
N GLN A 103 -20.80 -6.49 16.65
CA GLN A 103 -20.89 -5.11 16.17
C GLN A 103 -19.78 -4.79 15.17
N THR A 104 -18.55 -5.23 15.44
CA THR A 104 -17.41 -5.04 14.53
C THR A 104 -17.62 -5.79 13.21
N LEU A 105 -18.13 -7.03 13.26
CA LEU A 105 -18.44 -7.82 12.07
C LEU A 105 -19.60 -7.24 11.27
N GLY A 106 -20.59 -6.64 11.93
CA GLY A 106 -21.71 -5.95 11.28
C GLY A 106 -21.30 -4.70 10.51
N SER A 107 -20.17 -4.08 10.87
CA SER A 107 -19.57 -2.94 10.17
C SER A 107 -18.38 -3.34 9.28
N ALA A 108 -17.98 -4.59 9.28
CA ALA A 108 -16.85 -5.05 8.49
C ALA A 108 -17.15 -4.99 6.99
N ASN A 109 -16.22 -4.46 6.25
CA ASN A 109 -16.28 -4.38 4.79
C ASN A 109 -15.14 -5.21 4.20
N PRO A 110 -15.43 -6.21 3.36
CA PRO A 110 -14.37 -7.01 2.74
C PRO A 110 -13.41 -6.19 1.92
N ALA A 111 -12.14 -6.58 1.96
CA ALA A 111 -11.07 -5.95 1.20
C ALA A 111 -11.32 -6.09 -0.31
N ASN A 112 -10.96 -5.06 -1.05
CA ASN A 112 -11.13 -5.01 -2.50
C ASN A 112 -9.89 -5.55 -3.22
N GLY A 113 -10.07 -6.21 -4.33
CA GLY A 113 -9.01 -6.44 -5.30
C GLY A 113 -8.97 -5.26 -6.26
N ASP A 114 -8.14 -4.27 -5.96
CA ASP A 114 -8.10 -3.02 -6.71
C ASP A 114 -7.57 -3.21 -8.13
N ASP A 115 -8.05 -2.38 -9.05
CA ASP A 115 -7.45 -2.23 -10.36
C ASP A 115 -6.14 -1.43 -10.27
N ALA A 116 -5.33 -1.55 -11.32
CA ALA A 116 -4.14 -0.74 -11.56
C ALA A 116 -4.30 0.10 -12.83
N PHE A 117 -5.52 0.48 -13.15
CA PHE A 117 -5.82 1.25 -14.35
C PHE A 117 -5.12 2.59 -14.36
N GLN A 118 -4.42 2.86 -15.44
CA GLN A 118 -3.80 4.15 -15.73
C GLN A 118 -4.26 4.64 -17.09
N ARG A 119 -4.98 5.74 -17.12
CA ARG A 119 -5.46 6.32 -18.38
C ARG A 119 -4.33 6.89 -19.22
N ILE A 120 -3.32 7.45 -18.59
CA ILE A 120 -2.15 8.01 -19.26
C ILE A 120 -0.93 7.23 -18.80
N ILE A 121 -0.32 6.53 -19.73
CA ILE A 121 0.92 5.80 -19.51
C ILE A 121 2.04 6.58 -20.19
N LYS A 122 3.05 6.96 -19.43
CA LYS A 122 4.25 7.64 -19.95
C LYS A 122 5.25 6.60 -20.39
N GLU A 123 5.65 6.70 -21.64
CA GLU A 123 6.59 5.80 -22.28
C GLU A 123 7.74 6.59 -22.89
N LYS A 124 8.84 5.91 -23.16
CA LYS A 124 9.98 6.49 -23.84
C LYS A 124 10.61 5.51 -24.82
N HIS A 125 11.17 6.06 -25.89
CA HIS A 125 11.99 5.33 -26.84
C HIS A 125 13.35 5.98 -26.94
N ASP A 126 14.42 5.20 -26.71
CA ASP A 126 15.80 5.68 -26.70
C ASP A 126 16.57 5.20 -27.93
N ALA A 127 17.41 6.08 -28.48
CA ALA A 127 18.42 5.74 -29.48
C ALA A 127 19.73 6.48 -29.20
N ASN A 128 20.85 6.01 -29.73
CA ASN A 128 22.14 6.65 -29.54
C ASN A 128 22.81 6.94 -30.88
N ILE A 129 23.24 8.19 -31.06
CA ILE A 129 24.13 8.61 -32.15
C ILE A 129 25.54 8.52 -31.60
N MET A 130 26.39 7.71 -32.22
CA MET A 130 27.76 7.46 -31.76
C MET A 130 28.80 8.35 -32.47
N PHE A 131 29.80 8.79 -31.71
CA PHE A 131 30.85 9.63 -32.24
C PHE A 131 32.23 8.97 -32.10
N LEU A 132 33.12 9.28 -33.05
CA LEU A 132 34.53 8.93 -32.91
C LEU A 132 35.20 9.85 -31.88
N ILE A 133 36.39 9.43 -31.45
CA ILE A 133 37.22 10.22 -30.53
C ILE A 133 37.45 11.62 -31.09
N GLN A 134 37.28 12.63 -30.26
CA GLN A 134 37.47 14.06 -30.63
C GLN A 134 36.62 14.54 -31.82
N GLN A 135 35.58 13.82 -32.21
CA GLN A 135 34.68 14.21 -33.29
C GLN A 135 33.27 14.53 -32.78
N ALA A 136 32.65 15.52 -33.43
CA ALA A 136 31.25 15.91 -33.13
C ALA A 136 30.34 15.82 -34.36
N ASN A 137 30.86 15.46 -35.53
CA ASN A 137 30.07 15.32 -36.75
C ASN A 137 29.29 14.01 -36.73
N VAL A 138 27.99 14.05 -37.04
CA VAL A 138 27.16 12.86 -37.22
C VAL A 138 27.60 12.15 -38.50
N ARG A 139 28.10 10.93 -38.35
CA ARG A 139 28.61 10.12 -39.47
C ARG A 139 27.46 9.57 -40.33
N ALA A 140 27.78 9.21 -41.57
CA ALA A 140 26.82 8.61 -42.49
C ALA A 140 26.18 7.32 -41.91
N SER A 141 26.96 6.50 -41.19
CA SER A 141 26.44 5.31 -40.47
C SER A 141 25.39 5.68 -39.41
N GLU A 142 25.56 6.77 -38.71
CA GLU A 142 24.67 7.23 -37.64
C GLU A 142 23.42 7.94 -38.17
N LEU A 143 23.45 8.42 -39.43
CA LEU A 143 22.24 8.94 -40.10
C LEU A 143 21.15 7.87 -40.25
N LYS A 144 21.55 6.60 -40.34
CA LYS A 144 20.60 5.49 -40.34
C LYS A 144 19.84 5.43 -39.02
N THR A 145 20.54 5.45 -37.87
CA THR A 145 19.95 5.48 -36.53
C THR A 145 19.03 6.70 -36.35
N ALA A 146 19.47 7.88 -36.79
CA ALA A 146 18.65 9.10 -36.77
C ALA A 146 17.38 8.97 -37.61
N LYS A 147 17.43 8.25 -38.74
CA LYS A 147 16.28 7.98 -39.60
C LYS A 147 15.32 6.98 -38.92
N GLU A 148 15.84 5.90 -38.37
CA GLU A 148 15.04 4.89 -37.64
C GLU A 148 14.32 5.52 -36.46
N PHE A 149 15.02 6.38 -35.69
CA PHE A 149 14.39 7.16 -34.62
C PHE A 149 13.27 8.06 -35.15
N ASN A 150 13.47 8.76 -36.28
CA ASN A 150 12.44 9.60 -36.89
C ASN A 150 11.24 8.80 -37.41
N GLU A 151 11.43 7.58 -37.89
CA GLU A 151 10.28 6.70 -38.25
C GLU A 151 9.47 6.33 -37.02
N GLU A 152 10.11 6.09 -35.87
CA GLU A 152 9.38 5.85 -34.61
C GLU A 152 8.63 7.11 -34.16
N VAL A 153 9.25 8.29 -34.27
CA VAL A 153 8.55 9.57 -34.00
C VAL A 153 7.30 9.71 -34.86
N LYS A 154 7.37 9.39 -36.16
CA LYS A 154 6.22 9.40 -37.05
C LYS A 154 5.14 8.38 -36.69
N ASN A 155 5.55 7.18 -36.31
CA ASN A 155 4.63 6.14 -35.86
C ASN A 155 3.84 6.58 -34.62
N ILE A 156 4.51 7.25 -33.69
CA ILE A 156 3.88 7.78 -32.49
C ILE A 156 2.95 8.96 -32.82
N ASP A 157 3.41 9.91 -33.65
CA ASP A 157 2.62 11.09 -34.04
C ASP A 157 1.36 10.71 -34.85
N GLY A 158 1.46 9.66 -35.68
CA GLY A 158 0.32 9.14 -36.47
C GLY A 158 -0.67 8.26 -35.69
N ALA A 159 -0.36 7.88 -34.47
CA ALA A 159 -1.23 7.01 -33.67
C ALA A 159 -2.32 7.81 -32.93
N VAL A 160 -3.58 7.39 -33.06
CA VAL A 160 -4.75 8.10 -32.48
C VAL A 160 -4.68 8.20 -30.96
N ASN A 161 -4.10 7.19 -30.33
CA ASN A 161 -4.04 7.08 -28.87
C ASN A 161 -2.66 7.39 -28.29
N LYS A 162 -1.79 8.05 -29.05
CA LYS A 162 -0.46 8.46 -28.55
C LYS A 162 -0.26 9.94 -28.74
N LYS A 163 0.52 10.54 -27.86
CA LYS A 163 0.86 11.95 -27.91
C LYS A 163 2.33 12.15 -27.55
N ILE A 164 3.09 12.77 -28.43
CA ILE A 164 4.48 13.14 -28.16
C ILE A 164 4.49 14.24 -27.10
N SER A 165 5.30 14.05 -26.05
CA SER A 165 5.55 15.07 -25.04
C SER A 165 6.71 15.96 -25.45
N ASN A 166 7.88 15.37 -25.70
CA ASN A 166 9.08 16.04 -26.22
C ASN A 166 10.09 15.02 -26.75
N ILE A 167 11.11 15.53 -27.40
CA ILE A 167 12.33 14.79 -27.77
C ILE A 167 13.48 15.40 -26.97
N GLU A 168 14.15 14.60 -26.15
CA GLU A 168 15.34 15.02 -25.41
C GLU A 168 16.59 14.55 -26.15
N ILE A 169 17.56 15.46 -26.34
CA ILE A 169 18.90 15.19 -26.89
C ILE A 169 19.92 15.45 -25.79
N SER A 170 20.49 14.38 -25.26
CA SER A 170 21.53 14.42 -24.23
C SER A 170 22.87 14.04 -24.84
N ALA A 171 23.74 15.00 -25.08
CA ALA A 171 25.05 14.76 -25.66
C ALA A 171 26.13 14.61 -24.59
N TYR A 172 27.04 13.68 -24.81
CA TYR A 172 28.09 13.34 -23.86
C TYR A 172 29.46 13.32 -24.50
N ALA A 173 30.48 13.76 -23.73
CA ALA A 173 31.86 13.40 -24.00
C ALA A 173 32.30 12.34 -22.97
N SER A 174 33.20 11.47 -23.41
CA SER A 174 33.87 10.50 -22.53
C SER A 174 34.78 11.23 -21.55
N PRO A 175 35.00 10.72 -20.33
CA PRO A 175 35.78 11.41 -19.32
C PRO A 175 37.32 11.41 -19.58
N ASP A 176 37.76 10.91 -20.71
CA ASP A 176 39.16 10.93 -21.16
C ASP A 176 39.50 12.26 -21.86
N GLY A 177 40.00 13.22 -21.12
CA GLY A 177 40.43 14.51 -21.63
C GLY A 177 39.98 15.69 -20.77
N GLY A 178 40.65 16.83 -20.99
CA GLY A 178 40.39 18.02 -20.17
C GLY A 178 38.96 18.54 -20.28
N VAL A 179 38.40 19.01 -19.17
CA VAL A 179 37.02 19.48 -19.05
C VAL A 179 36.66 20.52 -20.11
N SER A 180 37.53 21.49 -20.38
CA SER A 180 37.26 22.55 -21.36
C SER A 180 37.12 22.03 -22.80
N LEU A 181 37.94 21.05 -23.20
CA LEU A 181 37.85 20.41 -24.51
C LEU A 181 36.54 19.57 -24.59
N ASN A 182 36.27 18.80 -23.58
CA ASN A 182 35.10 17.94 -23.53
C ASN A 182 33.80 18.73 -23.46
N THR A 183 33.76 19.88 -22.82
CA THR A 183 32.64 20.83 -22.84
C THR A 183 32.28 21.22 -24.28
N LYS A 184 33.27 21.75 -25.02
CA LYS A 184 33.05 22.13 -26.43
C LYS A 184 32.66 20.96 -27.30
N LEU A 185 33.26 19.80 -27.05
CA LEU A 185 32.98 18.59 -27.81
C LEU A 185 31.51 18.07 -27.57
N ALA A 186 31.07 18.04 -26.31
CA ALA A 186 29.71 17.64 -25.96
C ALA A 186 28.66 18.65 -26.49
N GLU A 187 28.93 19.95 -26.38
CA GLU A 187 28.09 21.01 -26.92
C GLU A 187 27.97 20.89 -28.46
N ASN A 188 29.05 20.74 -29.18
CA ASN A 188 29.03 20.55 -30.63
C ASN A 188 28.32 19.26 -31.05
N ARG A 189 28.43 18.18 -30.29
CA ARG A 189 27.66 16.95 -30.50
C ARG A 189 26.16 17.17 -30.32
N GLN A 190 25.76 17.90 -29.27
CA GLN A 190 24.40 18.33 -29.04
C GLN A 190 23.84 19.07 -30.25
N ASP A 191 24.55 20.14 -30.70
CA ASP A 191 24.09 21.01 -31.77
C ASP A 191 23.97 20.28 -33.10
N ASN A 192 24.98 19.47 -33.45
CA ASN A 192 24.98 18.71 -34.68
C ASN A 192 23.89 17.63 -34.68
N THR A 193 23.65 16.96 -33.54
CA THR A 193 22.55 15.99 -33.39
C THR A 193 21.22 16.71 -33.52
N ALA A 194 21.01 17.82 -32.79
CA ALA A 194 19.76 18.58 -32.83
C ALA A 194 19.45 19.07 -34.26
N LYS A 195 20.49 19.49 -35.01
CA LYS A 195 20.34 19.90 -36.41
C LYS A 195 19.84 18.78 -37.31
N VAL A 196 20.37 17.55 -37.14
CA VAL A 196 19.94 16.38 -37.90
C VAL A 196 18.50 16.01 -37.56
N ILE A 197 18.17 15.97 -36.26
CA ILE A 197 16.79 15.61 -35.81
C ILE A 197 15.79 16.66 -36.28
N ASN A 198 16.07 17.95 -36.12
CA ASN A 198 15.20 19.03 -36.62
C ASN A 198 14.95 18.94 -38.13
N GLN A 199 15.98 18.61 -38.91
CA GLN A 199 15.83 18.41 -40.36
C GLN A 199 14.90 17.20 -40.68
N ASN A 200 15.02 16.13 -39.92
CA ASN A 200 14.19 14.95 -40.08
C ASN A 200 12.73 15.24 -39.71
N LEU A 201 12.48 15.93 -38.58
CA LEU A 201 11.13 16.35 -38.14
C LEU A 201 10.46 17.25 -39.21
N LYS A 202 11.18 18.23 -39.73
CA LYS A 202 10.68 19.09 -40.83
C LYS A 202 10.31 18.31 -42.07
N LYS A 203 11.12 17.31 -42.49
CA LYS A 203 10.82 16.45 -43.64
C LYS A 203 9.59 15.57 -43.43
N SER A 204 9.39 15.07 -42.19
CA SER A 204 8.24 14.26 -41.81
C SER A 204 7.02 15.09 -41.39
N LYS A 205 7.13 16.42 -41.32
CA LYS A 205 6.07 17.35 -40.90
C LYS A 205 5.53 17.07 -39.49
N VAL A 206 6.38 16.54 -38.62
CA VAL A 206 6.05 16.33 -37.19
C VAL A 206 6.48 17.56 -36.42
N ASP A 207 5.57 18.07 -35.58
CA ASP A 207 5.85 19.17 -34.65
C ASP A 207 6.07 18.61 -33.26
N ALA A 208 7.33 18.58 -32.81
CA ALA A 208 7.72 18.11 -31.50
C ALA A 208 8.77 19.05 -30.88
N ALA A 209 8.57 19.38 -29.62
CA ALA A 209 9.55 20.15 -28.86
C ALA A 209 10.85 19.35 -28.68
N ILE A 210 12.00 20.01 -28.91
CA ILE A 210 13.31 19.41 -28.66
C ILE A 210 13.97 20.09 -27.49
N ASP A 211 14.25 19.32 -26.44
CA ASP A 211 15.05 19.73 -25.30
C ASP A 211 16.47 19.22 -25.46
N THR A 212 17.44 20.08 -25.25
CA THR A 212 18.84 19.73 -25.43
C THR A 212 19.64 19.94 -24.16
N LYS A 213 20.54 19.02 -23.87
CA LYS A 213 21.52 19.14 -22.80
C LYS A 213 22.84 18.45 -23.18
N TYR A 214 23.94 18.89 -22.57
CA TYR A 214 25.23 18.22 -22.73
C TYR A 214 25.90 17.97 -21.39
N THR A 215 26.80 17.00 -21.38
CA THR A 215 27.61 16.59 -20.24
C THR A 215 29.07 16.49 -20.70
N ALA A 216 29.92 17.33 -20.19
CA ALA A 216 31.33 17.42 -20.59
C ALA A 216 32.15 16.17 -20.28
N GLN A 217 31.82 15.48 -19.18
CA GLN A 217 32.45 14.23 -18.75
C GLN A 217 31.38 13.31 -18.15
N ASP A 218 31.03 12.24 -18.85
CA ASP A 218 29.99 11.30 -18.44
C ASP A 218 30.50 10.28 -17.41
N TRP A 219 30.86 10.77 -16.23
CA TRP A 219 31.30 9.91 -15.13
C TRP A 219 30.21 8.96 -14.62
N GLN A 220 28.95 9.36 -14.68
CA GLN A 220 27.85 8.48 -14.31
C GLN A 220 27.72 7.31 -15.30
N GLY A 221 27.69 7.61 -16.60
CA GLY A 221 27.67 6.56 -17.62
C GLY A 221 28.90 5.67 -17.58
N PHE A 222 30.06 6.23 -17.27
CA PHE A 222 31.29 5.47 -17.07
C PHE A 222 31.13 4.47 -15.91
N GLN A 223 30.63 4.92 -14.75
CA GLN A 223 30.39 4.07 -13.60
C GLN A 223 29.40 2.95 -13.91
N GLU A 224 28.30 3.27 -14.60
CA GLU A 224 27.28 2.29 -15.00
C GLU A 224 27.84 1.21 -15.94
N LEU A 225 28.63 1.62 -16.95
CA LEU A 225 29.23 0.68 -17.89
C LEU A 225 30.29 -0.19 -17.22
N VAL A 226 31.16 0.39 -16.39
CA VAL A 226 32.18 -0.37 -15.65
C VAL A 226 31.51 -1.37 -14.71
N SER A 227 30.45 -0.98 -13.99
CA SER A 227 29.75 -1.87 -13.05
C SER A 227 29.14 -3.10 -13.74
N LYS A 228 28.69 -2.95 -14.99
CA LYS A 228 28.10 -4.02 -15.81
C LYS A 228 29.13 -4.83 -16.61
N SER A 229 30.36 -4.36 -16.67
CA SER A 229 31.42 -4.99 -17.46
C SER A 229 32.08 -6.16 -16.73
N ASN A 230 32.84 -6.97 -17.46
CA ASN A 230 33.71 -8.01 -16.94
C ASN A 230 35.19 -7.58 -16.92
N ILE A 231 35.43 -6.26 -16.87
CA ILE A 231 36.80 -5.72 -16.86
C ILE A 231 37.51 -6.17 -15.57
N GLN A 232 38.75 -6.60 -15.73
CA GLN A 232 39.64 -6.90 -14.61
C GLN A 232 39.81 -5.62 -13.75
N ASP A 233 39.90 -5.80 -12.43
CA ASP A 233 40.03 -4.69 -11.46
C ASP A 233 38.85 -3.70 -11.43
N LYS A 234 37.67 -4.12 -11.90
CA LYS A 234 36.44 -3.33 -11.88
C LYS A 234 36.18 -2.66 -10.52
N GLU A 235 36.32 -3.43 -9.44
CA GLU A 235 36.08 -2.95 -8.08
C GLU A 235 37.07 -1.85 -7.66
N LEU A 236 38.32 -1.92 -8.15
CA LEU A 236 39.32 -0.88 -7.91
C LEU A 236 38.93 0.42 -8.61
N ILE A 237 38.46 0.34 -9.86
CA ILE A 237 37.98 1.51 -10.61
C ILE A 237 36.79 2.16 -9.92
N LEU A 238 35.78 1.34 -9.52
CA LEU A 238 34.60 1.84 -8.83
C LEU A 238 34.96 2.50 -7.48
N ARG A 239 35.98 1.97 -6.79
CA ARG A 239 36.49 2.57 -5.55
C ARG A 239 37.16 3.93 -5.83
N VAL A 240 37.95 4.06 -6.86
CA VAL A 240 38.56 5.35 -7.27
C VAL A 240 37.45 6.39 -7.53
N LEU A 241 36.40 6.01 -8.26
CA LEU A 241 35.25 6.89 -8.50
C LEU A 241 34.55 7.35 -7.21
N SER A 242 34.50 6.51 -6.19
CA SER A 242 33.91 6.87 -4.91
C SER A 242 34.81 7.73 -4.02
N MET A 243 36.15 7.58 -4.16
CA MET A 243 37.12 8.31 -3.33
C MET A 243 37.38 9.73 -3.80
N TYR A 244 37.37 9.94 -5.10
CA TYR A 244 37.68 11.23 -5.69
C TYR A 244 36.44 11.89 -6.29
N SER A 245 36.12 13.10 -5.89
CA SER A 245 35.04 13.90 -6.48
C SER A 245 35.50 14.78 -7.62
N ASP A 246 36.81 15.16 -7.62
CA ASP A 246 37.41 15.98 -8.65
C ASP A 246 37.60 15.18 -9.95
N PRO A 247 37.10 15.67 -11.11
CA PRO A 247 37.17 14.95 -12.36
C PRO A 247 38.60 14.72 -12.88
N GLU A 248 39.50 15.66 -12.67
CA GLU A 248 40.89 15.55 -13.15
C GLU A 248 41.68 14.54 -12.32
N GLN A 249 41.44 14.53 -11.01
CA GLN A 249 42.00 13.49 -10.14
C GLN A 249 41.45 12.09 -10.48
N ARG A 250 40.14 11.95 -10.72
CA ARG A 250 39.55 10.69 -11.18
C ARG A 250 40.23 10.17 -12.44
N GLU A 251 40.38 11.02 -13.44
CA GLU A 251 41.00 10.67 -14.72
C GLU A 251 42.45 10.22 -14.50
N GLN A 252 43.20 10.96 -13.70
CA GLN A 252 44.64 10.67 -13.43
C GLN A 252 44.78 9.33 -12.68
N GLU A 253 44.00 9.10 -11.65
CA GLU A 253 44.05 7.86 -10.84
C GLU A 253 43.63 6.64 -11.66
N ILE A 254 42.62 6.76 -12.52
CA ILE A 254 42.22 5.67 -13.42
C ILE A 254 43.31 5.39 -14.46
N LYS A 255 43.96 6.41 -14.98
CA LYS A 255 45.10 6.24 -15.89
C LYS A 255 46.30 5.57 -15.22
N ASN A 256 46.51 5.79 -13.92
CA ASN A 256 47.57 5.17 -13.15
C ASN A 256 47.35 3.66 -12.97
N ILE A 257 46.09 3.16 -13.13
CA ILE A 257 45.78 1.73 -13.18
C ILE A 257 46.08 1.22 -14.61
N SER A 258 47.34 1.20 -14.97
CA SER A 258 47.80 1.00 -16.35
C SER A 258 47.40 -0.34 -16.99
N SER A 259 47.22 -1.39 -16.20
CA SER A 259 46.78 -2.71 -16.68
C SER A 259 45.36 -2.71 -17.22
N VAL A 260 44.51 -1.77 -16.78
CA VAL A 260 43.08 -1.72 -17.06
C VAL A 260 42.73 -0.61 -18.06
N TYR A 261 43.55 0.45 -18.13
CA TYR A 261 43.24 1.62 -18.96
C TYR A 261 43.05 1.28 -20.44
N LYS A 262 43.79 0.31 -20.97
CA LYS A 262 43.68 -0.12 -22.37
C LYS A 262 42.26 -0.73 -22.61
N ASN A 263 41.79 -1.60 -21.72
CA ASN A 263 40.47 -2.21 -21.85
C ASN A 263 39.35 -1.15 -21.69
N LEU A 264 39.55 -0.17 -20.81
CA LEU A 264 38.65 0.98 -20.69
C LEU A 264 38.58 1.82 -21.95
N ALA A 265 39.73 2.11 -22.58
CA ALA A 265 39.82 2.88 -23.80
C ALA A 265 39.19 2.19 -25.01
N ASP A 266 39.27 0.86 -25.06
CA ASP A 266 38.76 0.06 -26.17
C ASP A 266 37.28 -0.30 -25.99
N ASP A 267 36.82 -0.62 -24.77
CA ASP A 267 35.49 -1.21 -24.53
C ASP A 267 34.50 -0.22 -23.91
N ILE A 268 34.90 0.67 -23.01
CA ILE A 268 34.02 1.55 -22.24
C ILE A 268 33.91 2.94 -22.82
N LEU A 269 35.08 3.62 -23.02
CA LEU A 269 35.08 5.02 -23.44
C LEU A 269 34.38 5.26 -24.79
N PRO A 270 34.45 4.36 -25.80
CA PRO A 270 33.73 4.58 -27.05
C PRO A 270 32.20 4.63 -26.85
N GLN A 271 31.63 3.88 -25.90
CA GLN A 271 30.21 3.87 -25.63
C GLN A 271 29.70 5.15 -24.99
N LEU A 272 30.59 5.96 -24.40
CA LEU A 272 30.28 7.25 -23.78
C LEU A 272 30.30 8.42 -24.77
N ARG A 273 30.86 8.22 -25.97
CA ARG A 273 30.93 9.22 -27.04
C ARG A 273 29.65 9.25 -27.85
N ARG A 274 28.57 9.71 -27.24
CA ARG A 274 27.21 9.58 -27.81
C ARG A 274 26.37 10.85 -27.62
N SER A 275 25.36 10.99 -28.46
CA SER A 275 24.15 11.75 -28.16
C SER A 275 23.02 10.79 -27.98
N ARG A 276 22.41 10.73 -26.81
CA ARG A 276 21.21 9.97 -26.54
C ARG A 276 20.01 10.78 -27.03
N LEU A 277 19.19 10.14 -27.85
CA LEU A 277 17.89 10.63 -28.26
C LEU A 277 16.86 9.93 -27.39
N THR A 278 15.98 10.66 -26.73
CA THR A 278 14.87 10.10 -25.97
C THR A 278 13.57 10.73 -26.45
N LEU A 279 12.72 9.93 -27.09
CA LEU A 279 11.36 10.32 -27.43
C LEU A 279 10.46 10.00 -26.22
N ASN A 280 9.96 11.04 -25.57
CA ASN A 280 8.99 10.92 -24.49
C ASN A 280 7.58 11.09 -25.07
N TYR A 281 6.69 10.14 -24.76
CA TYR A 281 5.31 10.17 -25.25
C TYR A 281 4.35 9.57 -24.24
N GLU A 282 3.08 9.89 -24.40
CA GLU A 282 1.98 9.38 -23.61
C GLU A 282 1.12 8.43 -24.46
N ILE A 283 0.74 7.29 -23.89
CA ILE A 283 -0.31 6.44 -24.41
C ILE A 283 -1.58 6.83 -23.66
N ILE A 284 -2.60 7.28 -24.38
CA ILE A 284 -3.87 7.72 -23.84
C ILE A 284 -4.85 6.54 -23.95
N GLY A 285 -5.29 6.02 -22.82
CA GLY A 285 -6.27 4.95 -22.73
C GLY A 285 -7.70 5.46 -23.05
N LYS A 286 -8.63 4.52 -23.07
CA LYS A 286 -10.06 4.78 -23.33
C LYS A 286 -10.66 5.75 -22.29
N SER A 287 -11.66 6.52 -22.71
CA SER A 287 -12.42 7.39 -21.80
C SER A 287 -13.34 6.57 -20.87
N ASP A 288 -13.88 7.21 -19.82
CA ASP A 288 -14.85 6.56 -18.91
C ASP A 288 -16.10 6.09 -19.66
N GLU A 289 -16.58 6.90 -20.59
CA GLU A 289 -17.74 6.60 -21.43
C GLU A 289 -17.48 5.41 -22.35
N GLU A 290 -16.29 5.35 -22.95
CA GLU A 290 -15.88 4.22 -23.80
C GLU A 290 -15.74 2.94 -22.97
N ILE A 291 -15.09 3.00 -21.80
CA ILE A 291 -14.93 1.85 -20.90
C ILE A 291 -16.30 1.36 -20.43
N ALA A 292 -17.17 2.24 -19.96
CA ALA A 292 -18.51 1.88 -19.50
C ALA A 292 -19.37 1.28 -20.64
N SER A 293 -19.29 1.86 -21.82
CA SER A 293 -20.00 1.35 -23.01
C SER A 293 -19.51 -0.03 -23.44
N LEU A 294 -18.19 -0.23 -23.50
CA LEU A 294 -17.60 -1.52 -23.86
C LEU A 294 -17.83 -2.59 -22.79
N ALA A 295 -17.77 -2.24 -21.51
CA ALA A 295 -18.08 -3.18 -20.43
C ALA A 295 -19.50 -3.75 -20.54
N ALA A 296 -20.44 -2.96 -21.06
CA ALA A 296 -21.83 -3.38 -21.28
C ALA A 296 -22.00 -4.17 -22.60
N SER A 297 -21.41 -3.69 -23.69
CA SER A 297 -21.67 -4.18 -25.08
C SER A 297 -20.68 -5.24 -25.56
N ASP A 298 -19.38 -5.03 -25.37
CA ASP A 298 -18.31 -5.93 -25.80
C ASP A 298 -17.10 -5.90 -24.84
N PRO A 299 -17.22 -6.53 -23.66
CA PRO A 299 -16.20 -6.49 -22.63
C PRO A 299 -14.86 -7.15 -23.02
N LYS A 300 -14.84 -7.93 -24.14
CA LYS A 300 -13.60 -8.53 -24.65
C LYS A 300 -12.62 -7.51 -25.24
N GLN A 301 -13.08 -6.31 -25.55
CA GLN A 301 -12.23 -5.20 -26.00
C GLN A 301 -11.55 -4.45 -24.85
N LEU A 302 -11.88 -4.80 -23.61
CA LEU A 302 -11.27 -4.25 -22.41
C LEU A 302 -10.24 -5.22 -21.83
N ASN A 303 -9.10 -4.70 -21.40
CA ASN A 303 -8.16 -5.48 -20.61
C ASN A 303 -8.69 -5.63 -19.17
N ILE A 304 -8.01 -6.44 -18.34
CA ILE A 304 -8.47 -6.71 -16.97
C ILE A 304 -8.52 -5.45 -16.10
N GLU A 305 -7.56 -4.53 -16.25
CA GLU A 305 -7.53 -3.29 -15.48
C GLU A 305 -8.70 -2.38 -15.86
N GLU A 306 -9.01 -2.28 -17.14
CA GLU A 306 -10.16 -1.52 -17.64
C GLU A 306 -11.49 -2.14 -17.18
N LEU A 307 -11.62 -3.46 -17.12
CA LEU A 307 -12.83 -4.13 -16.63
C LEU A 307 -13.02 -3.95 -15.13
N LEU A 308 -11.95 -4.04 -14.34
CA LEU A 308 -12.02 -3.77 -12.91
C LEU A 308 -12.35 -2.30 -12.66
N TYR A 309 -11.71 -1.39 -13.39
CA TYR A 309 -11.99 0.04 -13.31
C TYR A 309 -13.43 0.37 -13.72
N ALA A 310 -14.00 -0.29 -14.73
CA ALA A 310 -15.38 -0.08 -15.14
C ALA A 310 -16.40 -0.23 -14.00
N THR A 311 -16.09 -1.06 -13.00
CA THR A 311 -16.97 -1.24 -11.84
C THR A 311 -16.98 -0.04 -10.91
N THR A 312 -15.96 0.81 -10.93
CA THR A 312 -15.90 2.05 -10.17
C THR A 312 -16.74 3.17 -10.78
N LEU A 313 -17.08 3.04 -12.07
CA LEU A 313 -17.93 3.99 -12.81
C LEU A 313 -19.43 3.84 -12.52
N THR A 314 -19.82 2.86 -11.70
CA THR A 314 -21.20 2.63 -11.30
C THR A 314 -21.32 2.29 -9.81
N ASN A 315 -22.35 2.83 -9.15
CA ASN A 315 -22.71 2.48 -7.77
C ASN A 315 -23.79 1.40 -7.70
N ASP A 316 -24.19 0.81 -8.83
CA ASP A 316 -25.21 -0.25 -8.89
C ASP A 316 -24.54 -1.62 -8.71
N PRO A 317 -24.77 -2.32 -7.57
CA PRO A 317 -24.16 -3.61 -7.31
C PRO A 317 -24.49 -4.68 -8.36
N ALA A 318 -25.69 -4.61 -8.96
CA ALA A 318 -26.10 -5.56 -10.00
C ALA A 318 -25.27 -5.36 -11.28
N LYS A 319 -24.99 -4.13 -11.67
CA LYS A 319 -24.10 -3.83 -12.80
C LYS A 319 -22.67 -4.23 -12.49
N GLN A 320 -22.17 -3.97 -11.28
CA GLN A 320 -20.85 -4.40 -10.85
C GLN A 320 -20.72 -5.92 -10.91
N GLU A 321 -21.72 -6.68 -10.43
CA GLU A 321 -21.72 -8.15 -10.47
C GLU A 321 -21.65 -8.66 -11.91
N VAL A 322 -22.38 -8.05 -12.85
CA VAL A 322 -22.31 -8.41 -14.28
C VAL A 322 -20.91 -8.19 -14.84
N ILE A 323 -20.29 -7.04 -14.57
CA ILE A 323 -18.94 -6.72 -15.07
C ILE A 323 -17.92 -7.67 -14.47
N PHE A 324 -17.90 -7.89 -13.16
CA PHE A 324 -16.99 -8.84 -12.52
C PHE A 324 -17.19 -10.27 -13.04
N THR A 325 -18.44 -10.69 -13.28
CA THR A 325 -18.73 -12.00 -13.88
C THR A 325 -18.14 -12.12 -15.27
N LYS A 326 -18.25 -11.08 -16.10
CA LYS A 326 -17.57 -11.04 -17.41
C LYS A 326 -16.06 -11.08 -17.28
N ALA A 327 -15.50 -10.35 -16.32
CA ALA A 327 -14.06 -10.37 -16.04
C ALA A 327 -13.58 -11.79 -15.67
N THR A 328 -14.30 -12.55 -14.85
CA THR A 328 -13.94 -13.94 -14.54
C THR A 328 -14.01 -14.89 -15.76
N GLN A 329 -14.87 -14.61 -16.71
CA GLN A 329 -14.99 -15.40 -17.94
C GLN A 329 -13.87 -15.11 -18.95
N ILE A 330 -13.47 -13.85 -19.08
CA ILE A 330 -12.44 -13.39 -20.03
C ILE A 330 -11.04 -13.60 -19.45
N TYR A 331 -10.87 -13.34 -18.14
CA TYR A 331 -9.61 -13.42 -17.40
C TYR A 331 -9.70 -14.40 -16.21
N PRO A 332 -9.90 -15.71 -16.46
CA PRO A 332 -10.17 -16.70 -15.40
C PRO A 332 -9.03 -16.91 -14.42
N ASN A 333 -7.84 -16.43 -14.73
CA ASN A 333 -6.64 -16.51 -13.88
C ASN A 333 -6.36 -15.22 -13.09
N ASP A 334 -7.26 -14.23 -13.15
CA ASP A 334 -7.16 -13.04 -12.29
C ASP A 334 -8.03 -13.21 -11.06
N PHE A 335 -7.40 -13.18 -9.87
CA PHE A 335 -8.08 -13.43 -8.60
C PHE A 335 -9.01 -12.27 -8.19
N ARG A 336 -8.72 -11.04 -8.64
CA ARG A 336 -9.40 -9.81 -8.19
C ARG A 336 -10.88 -9.80 -8.53
N ALA A 337 -11.24 -10.26 -9.72
CA ALA A 337 -12.64 -10.33 -10.13
C ALA A 337 -13.45 -11.30 -9.24
N TYR A 338 -12.88 -12.47 -8.90
CA TYR A 338 -13.52 -13.40 -7.97
C TYR A 338 -13.58 -12.82 -6.56
N ASN A 339 -12.51 -12.19 -6.07
CA ASN A 339 -12.50 -11.54 -4.77
C ASN A 339 -13.62 -10.48 -4.66
N ASN A 340 -13.77 -9.66 -5.69
CA ASN A 340 -14.77 -8.58 -5.70
C ASN A 340 -16.22 -9.11 -5.84
N LEU A 341 -16.43 -10.21 -6.58
CA LEU A 341 -17.71 -10.96 -6.52
C LEU A 341 -18.01 -11.48 -5.12
N GLY A 342 -16.99 -11.98 -4.43
CA GLY A 342 -17.11 -12.40 -3.03
C GLY A 342 -17.53 -11.24 -2.11
N LYS A 343 -16.91 -10.06 -2.31
CA LYS A 343 -17.27 -8.83 -1.59
C LYS A 343 -18.74 -8.45 -1.81
N LEU A 344 -19.20 -8.41 -3.06
CA LEU A 344 -20.60 -8.11 -3.37
C LEU A 344 -21.56 -9.11 -2.73
N ALA A 345 -21.23 -10.41 -2.78
CA ALA A 345 -22.03 -11.45 -2.15
C ALA A 345 -22.08 -11.31 -0.62
N TYR A 346 -20.95 -10.94 0.01
CA TYR A 346 -20.90 -10.65 1.45
C TYR A 346 -21.79 -9.47 1.83
N GLN A 347 -21.69 -8.37 1.08
CA GLN A 347 -22.50 -7.16 1.30
C GLN A 347 -23.99 -7.42 1.09
N ALA A 348 -24.35 -8.37 0.22
CA ALA A 348 -25.71 -8.85 0.04
C ALA A 348 -26.17 -9.85 1.11
N GLY A 349 -25.34 -10.18 2.12
CA GLY A 349 -25.64 -11.13 3.19
C GLY A 349 -25.50 -12.61 2.79
N ASN A 350 -25.02 -12.90 1.58
CA ASN A 350 -24.88 -14.28 1.11
C ASN A 350 -23.46 -14.81 1.40
N LEU A 351 -23.25 -15.22 2.66
CA LEU A 351 -21.95 -15.63 3.17
C LEU A 351 -21.38 -16.87 2.47
N ASP A 352 -22.22 -17.84 2.11
CA ASP A 352 -21.74 -19.07 1.45
C ASP A 352 -21.27 -18.80 0.02
N LYS A 353 -22.00 -17.95 -0.72
CA LYS A 353 -21.58 -17.48 -2.05
C LYS A 353 -20.29 -16.66 -1.96
N ALA A 354 -20.18 -15.79 -0.96
CA ALA A 354 -18.98 -15.00 -0.70
C ALA A 354 -17.77 -15.90 -0.43
N GLU A 355 -17.90 -16.86 0.47
CA GLU A 355 -16.84 -17.82 0.78
C GLU A 355 -16.38 -18.61 -0.45
N SER A 356 -17.33 -19.07 -1.26
CA SER A 356 -17.02 -19.79 -2.51
C SER A 356 -16.16 -18.96 -3.46
N TYR A 357 -16.51 -17.69 -3.64
CA TYR A 357 -15.74 -16.77 -4.48
C TYR A 357 -14.35 -16.46 -3.90
N PHE A 358 -14.25 -16.21 -2.59
CA PHE A 358 -12.96 -15.98 -1.93
C PHE A 358 -12.04 -17.20 -2.00
N LYS A 359 -12.59 -18.42 -1.82
CA LYS A 359 -11.82 -19.66 -2.01
C LYS A 359 -11.35 -19.83 -3.45
N LYS A 360 -12.18 -19.46 -4.43
CA LYS A 360 -11.78 -19.47 -5.83
C LYS A 360 -10.65 -18.45 -6.08
N ALA A 361 -10.75 -17.25 -5.53
CA ALA A 361 -9.69 -16.26 -5.60
C ALA A 361 -8.38 -16.76 -4.96
N ALA A 362 -8.45 -17.38 -3.78
CA ALA A 362 -7.32 -17.97 -3.07
C ALA A 362 -6.64 -19.09 -3.88
N SER A 363 -7.39 -19.86 -4.62
CA SER A 363 -6.85 -20.92 -5.49
C SER A 363 -6.03 -20.38 -6.67
N ILE A 364 -6.21 -19.09 -7.01
CA ILE A 364 -5.46 -18.41 -8.08
C ILE A 364 -4.25 -17.69 -7.50
N LYS A 365 -4.44 -16.98 -6.38
CA LYS A 365 -3.37 -16.20 -5.74
C LYS A 365 -3.59 -16.13 -4.22
N ASP A 366 -2.54 -16.46 -3.47
CA ASP A 366 -2.47 -16.21 -2.01
C ASP A 366 -2.20 -14.70 -1.78
N ALA A 367 -3.26 -13.89 -1.86
CA ALA A 367 -3.20 -12.44 -1.75
C ALA A 367 -3.69 -11.96 -0.38
N PRO A 368 -3.11 -10.88 0.19
CA PRO A 368 -3.52 -10.34 1.49
C PRO A 368 -5.01 -10.01 1.57
N GLU A 369 -5.59 -9.44 0.52
CA GLU A 369 -7.01 -9.07 0.44
C GLU A 369 -7.91 -10.30 0.53
N VAL A 370 -7.53 -11.38 -0.16
CA VAL A 370 -8.28 -12.64 -0.15
C VAL A 370 -8.21 -13.30 1.21
N ASN A 371 -7.04 -13.29 1.84
CA ASN A 371 -6.85 -13.82 3.19
C ASN A 371 -7.64 -13.01 4.23
N MET A 372 -7.65 -11.68 4.11
CA MET A 372 -8.47 -10.81 4.95
C MET A 372 -9.95 -11.22 4.85
N ASN A 373 -10.46 -11.43 3.65
CA ASN A 373 -11.84 -11.75 3.39
C ASN A 373 -12.23 -13.17 3.88
N LEU A 374 -11.36 -14.16 3.68
CA LEU A 374 -11.56 -15.50 4.23
C LEU A 374 -11.49 -15.50 5.75
N GLY A 375 -10.59 -14.71 6.35
CA GLY A 375 -10.54 -14.51 7.79
C GLY A 375 -11.84 -13.89 8.33
N LEU A 376 -12.40 -12.91 7.63
CA LEU A 376 -13.67 -12.29 7.99
C LEU A 376 -14.84 -13.31 7.94
N ILE A 377 -14.89 -14.15 6.89
CA ILE A 377 -15.88 -15.25 6.81
C ILE A 377 -15.72 -16.22 7.97
N ALA A 378 -14.49 -16.63 8.29
CA ALA A 378 -14.21 -17.55 9.39
C ALA A 378 -14.64 -16.96 10.74
N LEU A 379 -14.38 -15.68 11.00
CA LEU A 379 -14.86 -14.97 12.19
C LEU A 379 -16.40 -14.98 12.28
N THR A 380 -17.06 -14.68 11.16
CA THR A 380 -18.53 -14.66 11.09
C THR A 380 -19.13 -16.03 11.37
N LYS A 381 -18.45 -17.11 10.98
CA LYS A 381 -18.84 -18.51 11.24
C LYS A 381 -18.36 -19.02 12.62
N GLY A 382 -17.62 -18.23 13.38
CA GLY A 382 -17.09 -18.60 14.70
C GLY A 382 -15.88 -19.54 14.67
N ASP A 383 -15.26 -19.76 13.51
CA ASP A 383 -14.05 -20.57 13.35
C ASP A 383 -12.80 -19.74 13.64
N LYS A 384 -12.43 -19.69 14.93
CA LYS A 384 -11.29 -18.91 15.41
C LYS A 384 -9.96 -19.38 14.82
N ALA A 385 -9.75 -20.68 14.68
CA ALA A 385 -8.49 -21.25 14.20
C ALA A 385 -8.26 -20.90 12.72
N ALA A 386 -9.29 -21.05 11.89
CA ALA A 386 -9.23 -20.64 10.49
C ALA A 386 -9.05 -19.11 10.37
N ALA A 387 -9.74 -18.32 11.20
CA ALA A 387 -9.61 -16.87 11.20
C ALA A 387 -8.19 -16.42 11.52
N GLU A 388 -7.56 -16.94 12.56
CA GLU A 388 -6.17 -16.64 12.92
C GLU A 388 -5.21 -17.02 11.79
N SER A 389 -5.40 -18.18 11.17
CA SER A 389 -4.58 -18.64 10.05
C SER A 389 -4.64 -17.69 8.85
N TYR A 390 -5.83 -17.27 8.44
CA TYR A 390 -6.00 -16.36 7.31
C TYR A 390 -5.54 -14.94 7.65
N LEU A 391 -5.94 -14.40 8.80
CA LEU A 391 -5.61 -13.03 9.19
C LEU A 391 -4.11 -12.82 9.41
N SER A 392 -3.37 -13.84 9.82
CA SER A 392 -1.91 -13.79 9.91
C SER A 392 -1.23 -13.49 8.55
N LYS A 393 -1.88 -13.84 7.43
CA LYS A 393 -1.42 -13.61 6.06
C LYS A 393 -1.98 -12.34 5.42
N ALA A 394 -2.89 -11.64 6.11
CA ALA A 394 -3.60 -10.49 5.57
C ALA A 394 -2.83 -9.15 5.72
N SER A 395 -1.58 -9.18 6.16
CA SER A 395 -0.75 -7.97 6.29
C SER A 395 -0.60 -7.27 4.94
N GLY A 396 -1.04 -6.01 4.86
CA GLY A 396 -1.01 -5.22 3.62
C GLY A 396 -2.31 -5.25 2.81
N ALA A 397 -3.35 -5.96 3.24
CA ALA A 397 -4.69 -5.82 2.66
C ALA A 397 -5.18 -4.37 2.80
N LYS A 398 -5.78 -3.82 1.72
CA LYS A 398 -6.32 -2.45 1.65
C LYS A 398 -7.84 -2.45 1.70
#